data_80676a23a196845f7cd14e9d36536619
#
_entry.id   80676a23a196845f7cd14e9d36536619
#
_cell.length_a   1.000
_cell.length_b   1.000
_cell.length_c   1.000
_cell.angle_alpha   90.00
_cell.angle_beta   90.00
_cell.angle_gamma   90.00
#
_symmetry.space_group_name_H-M   'P 1'
#
loop_
_entity.id
_entity.type
_entity.pdbx_description
1 polymer ?
#
loop_
_entity_poly.entity_id
_entity_poly.type
_entity_poly.pdbx_seq_one_letter_code
_entity_poly.pdbx_strand_id
1 'polypeptide(L)' 'MAHEVRVKIDTAVVAHKDFEVVIRTDDGKLGTLLISKGNIEWLPKGNSVNKRRLGWAKFGEFMEAYGKPAKAK' A
#
# COMPACT_ATOMS: atom_id res chain seq x y z
N MET A 1 -4.37 -15.32 -11.55
CA MET A 1 -5.39 -14.68 -10.74
C MET A 1 -5.31 -13.18 -10.87
N ALA A 2 -6.43 -12.58 -11.18
CA ALA A 2 -6.43 -11.16 -11.44
C ALA A 2 -6.69 -10.36 -10.16
N HIS A 3 -5.95 -9.30 -10.01
CA HIS A 3 -6.19 -8.34 -8.94
C HIS A 3 -6.59 -7.02 -9.55
N GLU A 4 -7.48 -6.33 -8.89
CA GLU A 4 -7.79 -4.97 -9.26
C GLU A 4 -7.08 -4.04 -8.28
N VAL A 5 -6.34 -3.10 -8.81
CA VAL A 5 -5.63 -2.12 -7.99
C VAL A 5 -6.17 -0.75 -8.35
N ARG A 6 -6.80 -0.12 -7.40
CA ARG A 6 -7.36 1.22 -7.60
C ARG A 6 -6.57 2.24 -6.84
N VAL A 7 -6.18 3.29 -7.53
CA VAL A 7 -5.46 4.40 -6.92
C VAL A 7 -6.43 5.57 -6.83
N LYS A 8 -6.61 6.04 -5.61
CA LYS A 8 -7.39 7.24 -5.38
C LYS A 8 -6.43 8.39 -5.21
N ILE A 9 -6.42 9.28 -6.17
CA ILE A 9 -5.56 10.45 -6.11
C ILE A 9 -6.45 11.67 -6.01
N ASP A 10 -6.31 12.38 -4.93
CA ASP A 10 -6.95 13.66 -4.78
C ASP A 10 -6.16 14.67 -5.62
N THR A 11 -6.86 15.62 -6.22
CA THR A 11 -6.20 16.59 -7.08
C THR A 11 -5.28 17.53 -6.30
N ALA A 12 -5.46 17.63 -5.01
CA ALA A 12 -4.58 18.46 -4.23
C ALA A 12 -3.21 17.84 -4.20
N VAL A 13 -2.21 18.65 -4.45
CA VAL A 13 -0.85 18.20 -4.32
C VAL A 13 -0.60 17.84 -2.89
N VAL A 14 -0.08 16.71 -2.73
CA VAL A 14 -0.18 16.05 -1.52
C VAL A 14 1.02 16.25 -0.64
N ALA A 15 1.06 17.37 0.00
CA ALA A 15 1.96 17.49 1.11
C ALA A 15 1.35 16.89 2.36
N HIS A 16 0.03 16.79 2.39
CA HIS A 16 -0.66 16.46 3.62
C HIS A 16 -1.67 15.33 3.54
N LYS A 17 -1.83 14.74 2.38
CA LYS A 17 -2.79 13.65 2.23
C LYS A 17 -2.10 12.41 1.74
N ASP A 18 -2.55 11.28 2.22
CA ASP A 18 -2.01 10.00 1.81
C ASP A 18 -2.58 9.59 0.46
N PHE A 19 -1.79 8.89 -0.32
CA PHE A 19 -2.33 8.14 -1.44
C PHE A 19 -3.02 6.90 -0.88
N GLU A 20 -4.17 6.63 -1.42
CA GLU A 20 -4.93 5.46 -1.02
C GLU A 20 -5.00 4.51 -2.20
N VAL A 21 -4.45 3.31 -2.03
CA VAL A 21 -4.46 2.30 -3.08
C VAL A 21 -5.29 1.12 -2.57
N VAL A 22 -6.44 0.91 -3.19
CA VAL A 22 -7.32 -0.19 -2.79
C VAL A 22 -7.01 -1.38 -3.67
N ILE A 23 -6.74 -2.51 -3.04
CA ILE A 23 -6.39 -3.74 -3.75
C ILE A 23 -7.51 -4.74 -3.56
N ARG A 24 -8.04 -5.23 -4.68
CA ARG A 24 -9.15 -6.17 -4.68
C ARG A 24 -8.75 -7.44 -5.39
N THR A 25 -9.40 -8.51 -4.98
CA THR A 25 -9.28 -9.81 -5.64
C THR A 25 -10.65 -10.19 -6.18
N ASP A 26 -10.74 -11.34 -6.80
CA ASP A 26 -12.02 -11.86 -7.26
C ASP A 26 -12.98 -12.08 -6.10
N ASP A 27 -12.45 -12.27 -4.92
CA ASP A 27 -13.26 -12.53 -3.73
C ASP A 27 -13.60 -11.25 -2.96
N GLY A 28 -13.21 -10.11 -3.48
CA GLY A 28 -13.50 -8.85 -2.83
C GLY A 28 -12.24 -8.09 -2.47
N LYS A 29 -12.36 -7.22 -1.49
CA LYS A 29 -11.25 -6.35 -1.11
C LYS A 29 -10.19 -7.12 -0.34
N LEU A 30 -8.95 -7.00 -0.77
CA LEU A 30 -7.82 -7.58 -0.05
C LEU A 30 -7.37 -6.64 1.07
N GLY A 31 -7.26 -5.39 0.77
CA GLY A 31 -6.83 -4.40 1.73
C GLY A 31 -6.58 -3.07 1.07
N THR A 32 -6.08 -2.14 1.85
CA THR A 32 -5.79 -0.79 1.36
C THR A 32 -4.38 -0.40 1.77
N LEU A 33 -3.66 0.12 0.80
CA LEU A 33 -2.33 0.63 1.02
C LEU A 33 -2.43 2.15 1.14
N LEU A 34 -1.83 2.68 2.19
CA LEU A 34 -1.82 4.13 2.42
C LEU A 34 -0.38 4.59 2.34
N ILE A 35 -0.11 5.48 1.43
CA ILE A 35 1.25 5.95 1.18
C ILE A 35 1.33 7.42 1.51
N SER A 36 2.21 7.75 2.41
CA SER A 36 2.42 9.12 2.81
C SER A 36 3.87 9.51 2.64
N LYS A 37 4.16 10.74 2.95
CA LYS A 37 5.52 11.24 2.88
C LYS A 37 6.45 10.49 3.83
N GLY A 38 5.94 10.11 4.98
CA GLY A 38 6.79 9.53 6.02
C GLY A 38 6.73 8.02 6.15
N ASN A 39 5.70 7.39 5.60
CA ASN A 39 5.57 5.97 5.82
C ASN A 39 4.58 5.34 4.86
N ILE A 40 4.51 4.02 4.92
CA ILE A 40 3.53 3.23 4.20
C ILE A 40 2.74 2.43 5.23
N GLU A 41 1.43 2.36 5.03
CA GLU A 41 0.55 1.65 5.93
C GLU A 41 -0.29 0.65 5.15
N TRP A 42 -0.61 -0.44 5.81
CA TRP A 42 -1.47 -1.47 5.25
C TRP A 42 -2.68 -1.65 6.15
N LEU A 43 -3.85 -1.51 5.58
CA LEU A 43 -5.11 -1.72 6.28
C LEU A 43 -5.75 -2.98 5.72
N PRO A 44 -5.74 -4.07 6.47
CA PRO A 44 -6.31 -5.33 5.97
C PRO A 44 -7.82 -5.22 5.79
N LYS A 45 -8.32 -6.07 4.94
CA LYS A 45 -9.75 -6.20 4.73
C LYS A 45 -10.49 -6.43 6.04
N GLY A 46 -11.62 -5.77 6.17
CA GLY A 46 -12.48 -5.97 7.32
C GLY A 46 -12.01 -5.31 8.60
N ASN A 47 -10.91 -4.58 8.51
CA ASN A 47 -10.35 -3.93 9.68
C ASN A 47 -10.22 -2.45 9.39
N SER A 48 -10.85 -1.64 10.19
CA SER A 48 -10.81 -0.20 10.00
C SER A 48 -9.99 0.50 11.08
N VAL A 49 -9.44 -0.26 12.00
CA VAL A 49 -8.77 0.32 13.17
C VAL A 49 -7.31 -0.10 13.23
N ASN A 50 -7.02 -1.35 12.96
CA ASN A 50 -5.67 -1.87 13.14
C ASN A 50 -4.92 -1.87 11.82
N LYS A 51 -3.99 -0.95 11.70
CA LYS A 51 -3.12 -0.83 10.54
C LYS A 51 -1.73 -1.30 10.89
N ARG A 52 -1.00 -1.70 9.87
CA ARG A 52 0.43 -1.97 10.00
C ARG A 52 1.18 -0.86 9.30
N ARG A 53 2.17 -0.31 9.96
CA ARG A 53 2.90 0.85 9.45
C ARG A 53 4.39 0.58 9.41
N LEU A 54 5.03 1.00 8.35
CA LEU A 54 6.48 0.96 8.23
C LEU A 54 6.98 2.31 7.74
N GLY A 55 8.07 2.77 8.31
CA GLY A 55 8.79 3.88 7.70
C GLY A 55 9.42 3.40 6.39
N TRP A 56 9.81 4.34 5.55
CA TRP A 56 10.30 3.98 4.22
C TRP A 56 11.56 3.12 4.25
N ALA A 57 12.46 3.39 5.18
CA ALA A 57 13.67 2.58 5.31
C ALA A 57 13.35 1.13 5.66
N LYS A 58 12.44 0.94 6.60
CA LYS A 58 12.02 -0.41 6.98
C LYS A 58 11.27 -1.10 5.86
N PHE A 59 10.45 -0.37 5.13
CA PHE A 59 9.77 -0.93 3.99
C PHE A 59 10.76 -1.47 2.97
N GLY A 60 11.81 -0.70 2.68
CA GLY A 60 12.85 -1.17 1.78
C GLY A 60 13.52 -2.45 2.27
N GLU A 61 13.85 -2.49 3.55
CA GLU A 61 14.46 -3.67 4.13
C GLU A 61 13.56 -4.90 3.99
N PHE A 62 12.27 -4.73 4.28
CA PHE A 62 11.34 -5.83 4.17
C PHE A 62 11.17 -6.28 2.73
N MET A 63 11.11 -5.35 1.80
CA MET A 63 10.99 -5.71 0.39
C MET A 63 12.21 -6.50 -0.07
N GLU A 64 13.39 -6.10 0.36
CA GLU A 64 14.60 -6.82 0.00
C GLU A 64 14.66 -8.20 0.62
N ALA A 65 14.14 -8.34 1.84
CA ALA A 65 14.17 -9.61 2.55
C ALA A 65 13.10 -10.58 2.06
N TYR A 66 11.92 -10.08 1.75
CA TYR A 66 10.78 -10.95 1.47
C TYR A 66 10.25 -10.85 0.05
N GLY A 67 10.62 -9.84 -0.69
CA GLY A 67 10.20 -9.73 -2.07
C GLY A 67 10.96 -10.70 -2.95
N LYS A 68 10.33 -11.14 -4.02
CA LYS A 68 11.01 -11.99 -4.99
C LYS A 68 11.94 -11.15 -5.85
N PRO A 69 13.15 -11.65 -6.11
CA PRO A 69 14.05 -10.93 -7.00
C PRO A 69 13.43 -10.78 -8.38
N ALA A 70 13.57 -9.59 -8.94
CA ALA A 70 13.12 -9.32 -10.28
C ALA A 70 14.07 -8.28 -10.87
N LYS A 71 14.31 -8.40 -12.17
CA LYS A 71 15.22 -7.46 -12.81
C LYS A 71 14.53 -6.13 -13.06
N ALA A 72 15.21 -5.07 -12.74
CA ALA A 72 14.78 -3.74 -13.12
C ALA A 72 14.94 -3.59 -14.63
N LYS A 73 14.09 -2.77 -15.20
CA LYS A 73 14.20 -2.47 -16.62
C LYS A 73 15.25 -1.42 -16.89
#